data_70ca24435f5d6474ad232f65213865bc
#
_entry.id   70ca24435f5d6474ad232f65213865bc
#
_cell.length_a   1.000
_cell.length_b   1.000
_cell.length_c   1.000
_cell.angle_alpha   90.00
_cell.angle_beta   90.00
_cell.angle_gamma   90.00
#
_symmetry.space_group_name_H-M   'P 1'
#
loop_
_entity.id
_entity.type
_entity.pdbx_description
1 polymer ?
#
loop_
_entity_poly.entity_id
_entity_poly.type
_entity_poly.pdbx_seq_one_letter_code
_entity_poly.pdbx_strand_id
1 'polypeptide(L)'
;MVDYRKADAEFEAEAAAEGGHVRVRMPDKKEGELFGIADQLVGGSRLNVMCEDGISRLARIPGKMKRRMWIREGDLVIVKPWEFQQDKADVVWRYTKTQAEYLSRREMIPKHIDVFQ
;
A
#
# COMPACT_ATOMS: atom_id res chain seq x y z
N MET A 1 -4.53 -3.13 21.60
CA MET A 1 -3.68 -2.25 20.77
C MET A 1 -2.93 -3.09 19.75
N VAL A 2 -2.91 -2.66 18.50
CA VAL A 2 -2.25 -3.38 17.42
C VAL A 2 -0.75 -3.14 17.48
N ASP A 3 0.03 -4.21 17.39
CA ASP A 3 1.49 -4.10 17.30
C ASP A 3 1.91 -4.02 15.83
N TYR A 4 2.06 -2.81 15.33
CA TYR A 4 2.45 -2.57 13.94
C TYR A 4 3.87 -3.07 13.64
N ARG A 5 4.75 -3.09 14.63
CA ARG A 5 6.11 -3.60 14.44
C ARG A 5 6.11 -5.09 14.12
N LYS A 6 5.27 -5.84 14.83
CA LYS A 6 5.13 -7.27 14.62
C LYS A 6 4.55 -7.56 13.23
N ALA A 7 3.54 -6.79 12.82
CA ALA A 7 2.95 -6.94 11.50
C ALA A 7 3.97 -6.67 10.40
N ASP A 8 4.77 -5.61 10.54
CA ASP A 8 5.82 -5.27 9.58
C ASP A 8 6.90 -6.37 9.52
N ALA A 9 7.29 -6.91 10.67
CA ALA A 9 8.27 -7.99 10.72
C ALA A 9 7.74 -9.27 10.04
N GLU A 10 6.48 -9.59 10.21
CA GLU A 10 5.85 -10.73 9.54
C GLU A 10 5.84 -10.53 8.02
N PHE A 11 5.55 -9.33 7.56
CA PHE A 11 5.58 -8.98 6.14
C PHE A 11 6.98 -9.15 5.55
N GLU A 12 7.99 -8.65 6.23
CA GLU A 12 9.37 -8.77 5.79
C GLU A 12 9.84 -10.22 5.78
N ALA A 13 9.45 -11.00 6.78
CA ALA A 13 9.79 -12.42 6.84
C ALA A 13 9.15 -13.19 5.69
N GLU A 14 7.90 -12.91 5.35
CA GLU A 14 7.23 -13.53 4.21
C GLU A 14 7.91 -13.16 2.89
N ALA A 15 8.26 -11.90 2.71
CA ALA A 15 8.96 -11.44 1.52
C ALA A 15 10.34 -12.11 1.39
N ALA A 16 11.07 -12.24 2.48
CA ALA A 16 12.36 -12.92 2.50
C ALA A 16 12.23 -14.41 2.21
N ALA A 17 11.18 -15.05 2.70
CA ALA A 17 10.95 -16.49 2.52
C ALA A 17 10.67 -16.85 1.06
N GLU A 18 10.14 -15.91 0.27
CA GLU A 18 9.77 -16.14 -1.12
C GLU A 18 10.92 -16.15 -2.11
N GLY A 19 12.16 -16.04 -1.69
CA GLY A 19 13.24 -16.14 -2.65
C GLY A 19 14.64 -15.71 -2.21
N GLY A 20 14.87 -15.50 -0.94
CA GLY A 20 16.19 -15.11 -0.45
C GLY A 20 16.65 -13.72 -0.86
N HIS A 21 15.83 -13.00 -1.60
CA HIS A 21 16.07 -11.62 -1.99
C HIS A 21 14.89 -10.77 -1.57
N VAL A 22 15.15 -9.55 -1.10
CA VAL A 22 14.09 -8.61 -0.81
C VAL A 22 13.54 -8.15 -2.16
N ARG A 23 12.53 -8.85 -2.63
CA ARG A 23 11.77 -8.42 -3.80
C ARG A 23 10.63 -7.56 -3.32
N VAL A 24 10.72 -6.28 -3.64
CA VAL A 24 9.63 -5.36 -3.32
C VAL A 24 8.64 -5.42 -4.46
N ARG A 25 7.39 -5.75 -4.12
CA ARG A 25 6.31 -5.83 -5.11
C ARG A 25 6.08 -4.46 -5.76
N MET A 26 5.84 -4.45 -7.05
CA MET A 26 5.49 -3.25 -7.80
C MET A 26 4.05 -3.33 -8.27
N PRO A 27 3.36 -2.19 -8.45
CA PRO A 27 2.02 -2.21 -9.02
C PRO A 27 2.03 -2.82 -10.42
N ASP A 28 1.06 -3.66 -10.70
CA ASP A 28 0.87 -4.22 -12.03
C ASP A 28 0.01 -3.27 -12.86
N LYS A 29 0.65 -2.48 -13.70
CA LYS A 29 -0.03 -1.48 -14.53
C LYS A 29 -1.01 -2.12 -15.51
N LYS A 30 -0.74 -3.34 -15.94
CA LYS A 30 -1.64 -4.07 -16.84
C LYS A 30 -2.96 -4.41 -16.17
N GLU A 31 -2.92 -4.66 -14.87
CA GLU A 31 -4.10 -4.92 -14.06
C GLU A 31 -4.73 -3.63 -13.52
N GLY A 32 -4.18 -2.48 -13.85
CA GLY A 32 -4.69 -1.19 -13.38
C GLY A 32 -4.28 -0.84 -11.96
N GLU A 33 -3.28 -1.52 -11.40
CA GLU A 33 -2.80 -1.23 -10.06
C GLU A 33 -1.98 0.05 -10.03
N LEU A 34 -2.12 0.79 -8.93
CA LEU A 34 -1.45 2.08 -8.74
C LEU A 34 -0.83 2.15 -7.36
N PHE A 35 0.26 2.90 -7.24
CA PHE A 35 0.74 3.35 -5.94
C PHE A 35 -0.24 4.36 -5.34
N GLY A 36 -0.33 4.34 -4.01
CA GLY A 36 -1.08 5.35 -3.28
C GLY A 36 -0.52 5.53 -1.89
N ILE A 37 -0.84 6.67 -1.28
CA ILE A 37 -0.50 6.96 0.10
C ILE A 37 -1.79 6.97 0.91
N ALA A 38 -1.83 6.19 2.00
CA ALA A 38 -2.95 6.18 2.91
C ALA A 38 -3.06 7.55 3.57
N ASP A 39 -4.17 8.23 3.34
CA ASP A 39 -4.38 9.60 3.81
C ASP A 39 -5.15 9.62 5.13
N GLN A 40 -6.34 9.04 5.13
CA GLN A 40 -7.20 9.06 6.30
C GLN A 40 -7.96 7.74 6.45
N LEU A 41 -7.94 7.19 7.65
CA LEU A 41 -8.77 6.04 8.00
C LEU A 41 -10.19 6.53 8.27
N VAL A 42 -11.16 5.96 7.55
CA VAL A 42 -12.55 6.42 7.58
C VAL A 42 -13.41 5.56 8.51
N GLY A 43 -12.87 4.46 8.98
CA GLY A 43 -13.59 3.53 9.83
C GLY A 43 -13.95 2.24 9.10
N GLY A 44 -14.19 1.18 9.85
CA GLY A 44 -14.39 -0.13 9.29
C GLY A 44 -13.14 -0.59 8.56
N SER A 45 -13.30 -0.98 7.31
CA SER A 45 -12.20 -1.44 6.47
C SER A 45 -11.95 -0.48 5.32
N ARG A 46 -12.17 0.81 5.53
CA ARG A 46 -12.05 1.82 4.46
C ARG A 46 -11.09 2.92 4.85
N LEU A 47 -10.43 3.47 3.84
CA LEU A 47 -9.49 4.57 4.02
C LEU A 47 -9.45 5.39 2.72
N ASN A 48 -9.15 6.66 2.86
CA ASN A 48 -8.86 7.51 1.72
C ASN A 48 -7.41 7.31 1.30
N VAL A 49 -7.18 7.16 0.00
CA VAL A 49 -5.84 6.96 -0.55
C VAL A 49 -5.60 7.98 -1.65
N MET A 50 -4.52 8.73 -1.53
CA MET A 50 -4.06 9.61 -2.61
C MET A 50 -3.27 8.77 -3.59
N CYS A 51 -3.81 8.59 -4.79
CA CYS A 51 -3.21 7.73 -5.80
C CYS A 51 -2.21 8.47 -6.67
N GLU A 52 -1.34 7.72 -7.34
CA GLU A 52 -0.29 8.28 -8.17
C GLU A 52 -0.80 9.08 -9.37
N ASP A 53 -2.04 8.84 -9.78
CA ASP A 53 -2.68 9.62 -10.86
C ASP A 53 -3.30 10.94 -10.38
N GLY A 54 -3.11 11.29 -9.11
CA GLY A 54 -3.62 12.52 -8.53
C GLY A 54 -5.05 12.44 -8.03
N ILE A 55 -5.68 11.29 -8.13
CA ILE A 55 -7.07 11.10 -7.70
C ILE A 55 -7.08 10.49 -6.30
N SER A 56 -7.82 11.12 -5.38
CA SER A 56 -8.07 10.56 -4.06
C SER A 56 -9.23 9.57 -4.16
N ARG A 57 -9.02 8.36 -3.68
CA ARG A 57 -10.04 7.31 -3.77
C ARG A 57 -10.37 6.76 -2.39
N LEU A 58 -11.62 6.34 -2.23
CA LEU A 58 -12.03 5.57 -1.05
C LEU A 58 -11.67 4.11 -1.32
N ALA A 59 -10.68 3.59 -0.60
CA ALA A 59 -10.21 2.23 -0.78
C ALA A 59 -10.76 1.32 0.30
N ARG A 60 -11.10 0.09 -0.10
CA ARG A 60 -11.56 -0.95 0.80
C ARG A 60 -10.42 -1.93 1.06
N ILE A 61 -10.27 -2.33 2.31
CA ILE A 61 -9.33 -3.38 2.69
C ILE A 61 -10.09 -4.72 2.64
N PRO A 62 -9.72 -5.64 1.73
CA PRO A 62 -10.40 -6.94 1.66
C PRO A 62 -10.28 -7.69 2.98
N GLY A 63 -11.33 -8.44 3.34
CA GLY A 63 -11.38 -9.14 4.63
C GLY A 63 -10.23 -10.12 4.84
N LYS A 64 -9.79 -10.80 3.79
CA LYS A 64 -8.67 -11.74 3.85
C LYS A 64 -7.32 -11.10 4.17
N MET A 65 -7.23 -9.78 4.00
CA MET A 65 -5.98 -9.02 4.20
C MET A 65 -5.94 -8.27 5.52
N LYS A 66 -7.07 -8.14 6.21
CA LYS A 66 -7.17 -7.35 7.43
C LYS A 66 -6.17 -7.72 8.51
N ARG A 67 -5.91 -9.01 8.70
CA ARG A 67 -5.00 -9.49 9.74
C ARG A 67 -3.53 -9.22 9.44
N ARG A 68 -3.19 -9.04 8.18
CA ARG A 68 -1.82 -8.84 7.74
C ARG A 68 -1.52 -7.38 7.40
N MET A 69 -2.54 -6.60 7.12
CA MET A 69 -2.37 -5.23 6.67
C MET A 69 -2.91 -4.24 7.69
N TRP A 70 -2.08 -3.92 8.66
CA TRP A 70 -2.38 -2.86 9.62
C TRP A 70 -1.99 -1.52 9.00
N ILE A 71 -2.84 -1.01 8.10
CA ILE A 71 -2.54 0.21 7.35
C ILE A 71 -2.71 1.42 8.26
N ARG A 72 -1.71 2.29 8.24
CA ARG A 72 -1.69 3.55 8.98
C ARG A 72 -1.67 4.72 8.01
N GLU A 73 -2.06 5.88 8.50
CA GLU A 73 -1.94 7.11 7.72
C GLU A 73 -0.47 7.33 7.34
N GLY A 74 -0.22 7.64 6.08
CA GLY A 74 1.12 7.84 5.54
C GLY A 74 1.75 6.59 4.97
N ASP A 75 1.12 5.41 5.09
CA ASP A 75 1.66 4.17 4.52
C ASP A 75 1.54 4.16 2.99
N LEU A 76 2.56 3.59 2.36
CA LEU A 76 2.52 3.33 0.92
C LEU A 76 1.75 2.04 0.67
N VAL A 77 0.81 2.09 -0.26
CA VAL A 77 -0.02 0.94 -0.62
C VAL A 77 -0.11 0.80 -2.13
N ILE A 78 -0.52 -0.38 -2.58
CA ILE A 78 -0.98 -0.59 -3.95
C ILE A 78 -2.48 -0.70 -3.90
N VAL A 79 -3.15 0.05 -4.77
CA VAL A 79 -4.60 -0.01 -4.92
C VAL A 79 -4.99 -0.34 -6.34
N LYS A 80 -6.14 -0.97 -6.50
CA LYS A 80 -6.73 -1.25 -7.81
C LYS A 80 -8.06 -0.51 -7.87
N PRO A 81 -8.16 0.56 -8.68
CA PRO A 81 -9.41 1.28 -8.86
C PRO A 81 -10.51 0.37 -9.39
N TRP A 82 -11.74 0.62 -8.96
CA TRP A 82 -12.88 -0.13 -9.46
C TRP A 82 -13.18 0.26 -10.91
N GLU A 83 -13.53 -0.72 -11.70
CA GLU A 83 -13.76 -0.51 -13.12
C GLU A 83 -14.91 0.46 -13.40
N PHE A 84 -15.99 0.35 -12.64
CA PHE A 84 -17.19 1.16 -12.85
C PHE A 84 -17.36 2.33 -11.88
N GLN A 85 -16.47 2.45 -10.91
CA GLN A 85 -16.48 3.57 -9.94
C GLN A 85 -15.04 3.99 -9.67
N GLN A 86 -14.54 4.93 -10.45
CA GLN A 86 -13.14 5.36 -10.38
C GLN A 86 -12.78 6.12 -9.10
N ASP A 87 -13.76 6.55 -8.33
CA ASP A 87 -13.55 7.16 -7.01
C ASP A 87 -13.36 6.11 -5.90
N LYS A 88 -13.46 4.83 -6.25
CA LYS A 88 -13.27 3.72 -5.32
C LYS A 88 -12.17 2.79 -5.78
N ALA A 89 -11.60 2.06 -4.82
CA ALA A 89 -10.53 1.10 -5.10
C ALA A 89 -10.52 0.00 -4.06
N ASP A 90 -9.79 -1.07 -4.35
CA ASP A 90 -9.45 -2.10 -3.37
C ASP A 90 -7.96 -2.00 -3.07
N VAL A 91 -7.60 -2.15 -1.79
CA VAL A 91 -6.20 -2.26 -1.40
C VAL A 91 -5.72 -3.65 -1.79
N VAL A 92 -4.62 -3.69 -2.54
CA VAL A 92 -4.02 -4.94 -3.01
C VAL A 92 -2.84 -5.33 -2.15
N TRP A 93 -2.07 -4.35 -1.70
CA TRP A 93 -0.82 -4.58 -0.97
C TRP A 93 -0.49 -3.37 -0.11
N ARG A 94 0.19 -3.62 1.00
CA ARG A 94 0.74 -2.57 1.85
C ARG A 94 2.23 -2.81 2.01
N TYR A 95 3.01 -1.76 1.84
CA TYR A 95 4.45 -1.81 2.04
C TYR A 95 4.81 -1.55 3.49
N THR A 96 5.87 -2.19 3.98
CA THR A 96 6.48 -1.80 5.24
C THR A 96 7.18 -0.46 5.05
N LYS A 97 7.45 0.23 6.16
CA LYS A 97 8.18 1.50 6.10
C LYS A 97 9.55 1.33 5.46
N THR A 98 10.26 0.26 5.80
CA THR A 98 11.58 -0.05 5.22
C THR A 98 11.50 -0.23 3.71
N GLN A 99 10.48 -0.95 3.23
CA GLN A 99 10.27 -1.14 1.79
C GLN A 99 9.94 0.17 1.09
N ALA A 100 9.08 1.00 1.69
CA ALA A 100 8.72 2.29 1.13
C ALA A 100 9.93 3.22 1.03
N GLU A 101 10.75 3.27 2.07
CA GLU A 101 11.98 4.06 2.07
C GLU A 101 12.97 3.56 1.02
N TYR A 102 13.07 2.24 0.84
CA TYR A 102 13.90 1.65 -0.20
C TYR A 102 13.47 2.09 -1.59
N LEU A 103 12.17 2.01 -1.88
CA LEU A 103 11.60 2.44 -3.16
C LEU A 103 11.78 3.94 -3.38
N SER A 104 11.64 4.74 -2.32
CA SER A 104 11.84 6.19 -2.39
C SER A 104 13.28 6.53 -2.77
N ARG A 105 14.26 5.89 -2.14
CA ARG A 105 15.67 6.10 -2.45
C ARG A 105 16.02 5.71 -3.88
N ARG A 106 15.33 4.73 -4.43
CA ARG A 106 15.49 4.29 -5.81
C ARG A 106 14.65 5.10 -6.80
N GLU A 107 13.95 6.12 -6.31
CA GLU A 107 13.09 6.98 -7.14
C GLU A 107 12.03 6.20 -7.90
N MET A 108 11.52 5.12 -7.30
CA MET A 108 10.50 4.26 -7.90
C MET A 108 9.08 4.67 -7.52
N ILE A 109 8.94 5.61 -6.58
CA ILE A 109 7.65 6.16 -6.18
C ILE A 109 7.45 7.50 -6.91
N PRO A 110 6.28 7.73 -7.54
CA PRO A 110 6.01 9.03 -8.14
C PRO A 110 6.21 10.17 -7.13
N LYS A 111 6.92 11.22 -7.54
CA LYS A 111 7.38 12.27 -6.63
C LYS A 111 6.26 12.97 -5.88
N HIS A 112 5.12 13.17 -6.52
CA HIS A 112 4.00 13.90 -5.92
C HIS A 112 3.31 13.15 -4.78
N ILE A 113 3.53 11.86 -4.65
CA ILE A 113 3.03 11.07 -3.53
C ILE A 113 4.15 10.52 -2.65
N ASP A 114 5.41 10.80 -2.96
CA ASP A 114 6.54 10.29 -2.20
C ASP A 114 6.77 11.15 -0.95
N VAL A 115 6.30 10.63 0.19
CA VAL A 115 6.44 11.28 1.50
C VAL A 115 7.58 10.68 2.32
N PHE A 116 8.42 9.83 1.72
CA PHE A 116 9.47 9.08 2.41
C PHE A 116 10.86 9.65 2.19
N GLN A 117 10.97 10.72 1.46
CA GLN A 117 12.24 11.42 1.24
C GLN A 117 12.65 12.25 2.44
#